data_a45f642d6df242ebf7079577280fa0e5
#
_entry.id   a45f642d6df242ebf7079577280fa0e5
#
_cell.length_a   1.000
_cell.length_b   1.000
_cell.length_c   1.000
_cell.angle_alpha   90.00
_cell.angle_beta   90.00
_cell.angle_gamma   90.00
#
_symmetry.space_group_name_H-M   'P 1'
#
loop_
_entity.id
_entity.type
_entity.pdbx_description
1 polymer ?
#
loop_
_entity_poly.entity_id
_entity_poly.type
_entity_poly.pdbx_seq_one_letter_code
_entity_poly.pdbx_strand_id
1 'polypeptide(L)'
;DGTIHYYFDAGMSSRSSYFYATFVLSLDGASVEKEVYVHITWDLARAQAVLQAELDRITLPTEPVTSLTLPRYPVKEGIDPSQVDYSKYDNFNTWATVTWTSANDQIVKVGSAPYTPYYAPYATTLTRTAADQQVTLTASIVCNSIEGLTLTKAFTVTVAASQESQATLREQLQAKLDAGFAAYGGLRDAVTGEVLEERDGKYIAANDIHFPTTGDFGVDGKYTPVIITSSDADTIVPPGVNNAARVEVYRPLPGEDAKDVTVTVTIKDKETGIAVSRDFVIAVQPLTQQEIDDELALMAEVKAHYFDGIRNGNPDPEHITGNLHAFREAYLDADGQLVWVYDIDDQANHGIVPSEL
;
A
#
# COMPACT_ATOMS: atom_id res chain seq x y z
N ASP A 1 24.26 0.40 -62.71
CA ASP A 1 24.59 0.56 -61.33
C ASP A 1 24.71 -0.83 -60.69
N GLY A 2 25.94 -1.37 -60.64
CA GLY A 2 26.20 -2.74 -60.21
C GLY A 2 26.46 -2.79 -58.68
N THR A 3 25.47 -2.46 -57.87
CA THR A 3 25.59 -2.60 -56.43
C THR A 3 25.30 -4.06 -56.05
N ILE A 4 26.30 -4.74 -55.50
CA ILE A 4 26.14 -6.10 -54.97
C ILE A 4 25.78 -5.96 -53.47
N HIS A 5 24.56 -6.37 -53.11
CA HIS A 5 24.15 -6.40 -51.70
C HIS A 5 24.43 -7.79 -51.11
N TYR A 6 25.35 -7.86 -50.17
CA TYR A 6 25.56 -9.03 -49.37
C TYR A 6 24.77 -8.92 -48.06
N TYR A 7 23.99 -9.93 -47.78
CA TYR A 7 23.23 -10.03 -46.51
C TYR A 7 23.91 -11.08 -45.65
N PHE A 8 24.36 -10.65 -44.47
CA PHE A 8 24.90 -11.56 -43.48
C PHE A 8 23.75 -12.05 -42.58
N ASP A 9 23.60 -13.36 -42.45
CA ASP A 9 22.80 -13.92 -41.37
C ASP A 9 23.49 -13.68 -40.03
N ALA A 10 22.72 -13.58 -38.94
CA ALA A 10 23.20 -13.33 -37.58
C ALA A 10 24.22 -14.36 -37.06
N GLY A 11 24.56 -15.37 -37.80
CA GLY A 11 25.56 -16.38 -37.50
C GLY A 11 26.92 -16.21 -38.17
N MET A 12 27.16 -15.14 -38.92
CA MET A 12 28.44 -14.95 -39.60
C MET A 12 29.43 -14.16 -38.75
N SER A 13 30.44 -14.87 -38.25
CA SER A 13 31.51 -14.36 -37.35
C SER A 13 32.64 -13.60 -38.05
N SER A 14 32.48 -13.17 -39.30
CA SER A 14 33.61 -12.60 -40.01
C SER A 14 33.87 -11.15 -39.61
N ARG A 15 34.99 -10.96 -38.92
CA ARG A 15 35.59 -9.64 -38.68
C ARG A 15 36.21 -8.99 -39.90
N SER A 16 36.21 -9.68 -41.05
CA SER A 16 36.77 -9.10 -42.27
C SER A 16 35.78 -8.11 -42.88
N SER A 17 36.16 -6.84 -42.84
CA SER A 17 35.42 -5.76 -43.45
C SER A 17 35.65 -5.66 -44.96
N TYR A 18 36.29 -6.62 -45.53
CA TYR A 18 36.59 -6.61 -46.96
C TYR A 18 36.80 -8.02 -47.52
N PHE A 19 36.60 -8.16 -48.85
CA PHE A 19 37.00 -9.33 -49.62
C PHE A 19 37.45 -8.87 -51.01
N TYR A 20 38.20 -9.72 -51.70
CA TYR A 20 38.57 -9.51 -53.10
C TYR A 20 37.57 -10.27 -53.98
N ALA A 21 36.94 -9.57 -54.92
CA ALA A 21 36.08 -10.17 -55.94
C ALA A 21 36.79 -10.12 -57.27
N THR A 22 36.93 -11.27 -57.95
CA THR A 22 37.47 -11.33 -59.30
C THR A 22 36.32 -11.22 -60.32
N PHE A 23 36.32 -10.18 -61.09
CA PHE A 23 35.36 -9.97 -62.13
C PHE A 23 36.02 -10.47 -63.47
N VAL A 24 35.36 -11.40 -64.14
CA VAL A 24 35.75 -11.92 -65.42
C VAL A 24 34.84 -11.37 -66.53
N LEU A 25 35.33 -10.54 -67.35
CA LEU A 25 34.60 -10.06 -68.49
C LEU A 25 35.05 -10.85 -69.72
N SER A 26 34.16 -11.57 -70.39
CA SER A 26 34.45 -12.36 -71.58
C SER A 26 33.66 -11.84 -72.76
N LEU A 27 34.39 -11.65 -73.93
CA LEU A 27 33.81 -11.24 -75.19
C LEU A 27 34.54 -11.95 -76.33
N ASP A 28 33.83 -12.64 -77.18
CA ASP A 28 34.33 -13.33 -78.39
C ASP A 28 35.54 -14.22 -78.12
N GLY A 29 35.58 -14.93 -77.03
CA GLY A 29 36.65 -15.85 -76.65
C GLY A 29 37.84 -15.21 -75.93
N ALA A 30 37.87 -13.89 -75.81
CA ALA A 30 38.84 -13.17 -75.01
C ALA A 30 38.25 -12.90 -73.62
N SER A 31 39.02 -13.10 -72.55
CA SER A 31 38.62 -12.76 -71.19
C SER A 31 39.62 -11.82 -70.53
N VAL A 32 39.13 -10.88 -69.77
CA VAL A 32 39.90 -10.03 -68.88
C VAL A 32 39.43 -10.23 -67.48
N GLU A 33 40.35 -10.54 -66.59
CA GLU A 33 40.11 -10.66 -65.19
C GLU A 33 40.55 -9.39 -64.46
N LYS A 34 39.72 -8.92 -63.51
CA LYS A 34 40.08 -7.81 -62.67
C LYS A 34 39.67 -8.14 -61.21
N GLU A 35 40.67 -8.15 -60.38
CA GLU A 35 40.41 -8.23 -58.92
C GLU A 35 40.03 -6.85 -58.40
N VAL A 36 38.95 -6.81 -57.67
CA VAL A 36 38.43 -5.59 -57.09
C VAL A 36 38.29 -5.80 -55.54
N TYR A 37 38.83 -4.87 -54.79
CA TYR A 37 38.71 -4.81 -53.41
C TYR A 37 37.30 -4.34 -53.04
N VAL A 38 36.52 -5.16 -52.32
CA VAL A 38 35.17 -4.84 -51.89
C VAL A 38 35.17 -4.60 -50.38
N HIS A 39 34.88 -3.38 -50.02
CA HIS A 39 34.72 -3.04 -48.63
C HIS A 39 33.26 -3.31 -48.19
N ILE A 40 33.09 -4.05 -47.09
CA ILE A 40 31.77 -4.35 -46.54
C ILE A 40 31.49 -3.32 -45.46
N THR A 41 30.40 -2.60 -45.61
CA THR A 41 29.84 -1.71 -44.55
C THR A 41 28.64 -2.35 -43.96
N TRP A 42 28.47 -2.19 -42.63
CA TRP A 42 27.28 -2.64 -41.95
C TRP A 42 26.07 -1.84 -42.41
N ASP A 43 25.01 -2.53 -42.78
CA ASP A 43 23.68 -1.89 -42.86
C ASP A 43 23.16 -1.65 -41.46
N LEU A 44 23.22 -0.39 -41.02
CA LEU A 44 22.82 0.00 -39.68
C LEU A 44 21.37 -0.36 -39.38
N ALA A 45 20.45 -0.15 -40.32
CA ALA A 45 19.03 -0.44 -40.12
C ALA A 45 18.81 -1.94 -39.96
N ARG A 46 19.52 -2.78 -40.73
CA ARG A 46 19.41 -4.22 -40.59
C ARG A 46 20.07 -4.74 -39.32
N ALA A 47 21.23 -4.22 -38.92
CA ALA A 47 21.87 -4.57 -37.66
C ALA A 47 20.97 -4.22 -36.46
N GLN A 48 20.36 -3.04 -36.52
CA GLN A 48 19.39 -2.60 -35.49
C GLN A 48 18.17 -3.52 -35.44
N ALA A 49 17.60 -3.91 -36.58
CA ALA A 49 16.46 -4.82 -36.64
C ALA A 49 16.78 -6.22 -36.04
N VAL A 50 18.00 -6.74 -36.37
CA VAL A 50 18.47 -8.02 -35.82
C VAL A 50 18.65 -7.94 -34.31
N LEU A 51 19.30 -6.89 -33.79
CA LEU A 51 19.49 -6.69 -32.37
C LEU A 51 18.14 -6.52 -31.62
N GLN A 52 17.19 -5.79 -32.24
CA GLN A 52 15.86 -5.64 -31.71
C GLN A 52 15.12 -6.99 -31.60
N ALA A 53 15.18 -7.79 -32.65
CA ALA A 53 14.59 -9.13 -32.67
C ALA A 53 15.19 -10.03 -31.59
N GLU A 54 16.51 -9.96 -31.36
CA GLU A 54 17.16 -10.70 -30.27
C GLU A 54 16.77 -10.21 -28.92
N LEU A 55 16.65 -8.88 -28.71
CA LEU A 55 16.20 -8.29 -27.46
C LEU A 55 14.73 -8.66 -27.15
N ASP A 56 13.89 -8.77 -28.18
CA ASP A 56 12.48 -9.15 -28.05
C ASP A 56 12.27 -10.62 -27.68
N ARG A 57 13.22 -11.47 -27.97
CA ARG A 57 13.22 -12.88 -27.50
C ARG A 57 13.52 -13.04 -26.03
N ILE A 58 14.10 -12.05 -25.38
CA ILE A 58 14.35 -12.12 -23.94
C ILE A 58 13.02 -12.07 -23.21
N THR A 59 12.78 -13.07 -22.37
CA THR A 59 11.63 -13.16 -21.47
C THR A 59 12.11 -13.35 -20.05
N LEU A 60 11.39 -12.75 -19.09
CA LEU A 60 11.59 -12.95 -17.65
C LEU A 60 10.29 -13.47 -17.03
N PRO A 61 10.35 -14.13 -15.86
CA PRO A 61 9.18 -14.59 -15.16
C PRO A 61 8.17 -13.46 -14.88
N THR A 62 6.90 -13.74 -15.09
CA THR A 62 5.77 -12.84 -14.78
C THR A 62 5.23 -13.06 -13.36
N GLU A 63 5.41 -14.27 -12.83
CA GLU A 63 5.02 -14.63 -11.47
C GLU A 63 6.10 -14.21 -10.46
N PRO A 64 5.72 -13.99 -9.19
CA PRO A 64 6.68 -13.66 -8.13
C PRO A 64 7.78 -14.71 -7.97
N VAL A 65 9.03 -14.28 -7.97
CA VAL A 65 10.20 -15.16 -7.92
C VAL A 65 10.91 -15.16 -6.56
N THR A 66 11.45 -16.31 -6.17
CA THR A 66 12.33 -16.45 -4.99
C THR A 66 13.80 -16.56 -5.39
N SER A 67 14.09 -16.81 -6.65
CA SER A 67 15.42 -16.80 -7.27
C SER A 67 15.29 -16.29 -8.70
N LEU A 68 16.33 -15.68 -9.23
CA LEU A 68 16.34 -15.14 -10.59
C LEU A 68 17.73 -15.29 -11.17
N THR A 69 17.78 -15.67 -12.43
CA THR A 69 18.98 -15.54 -13.27
C THR A 69 18.63 -14.77 -14.53
N LEU A 70 19.58 -13.98 -15.04
CA LEU A 70 19.31 -13.12 -16.19
C LEU A 70 20.05 -13.68 -17.41
N PRO A 71 19.36 -13.88 -18.55
CA PRO A 71 19.97 -14.45 -19.72
C PRO A 71 21.09 -13.54 -20.24
N ARG A 72 22.20 -14.14 -20.61
CA ARG A 72 23.30 -13.45 -21.29
C ARG A 72 23.10 -13.41 -22.79
N TYR A 73 22.34 -14.38 -23.29
CA TYR A 73 21.98 -14.50 -24.71
C TYR A 73 20.50 -14.77 -24.84
N PRO A 74 19.89 -14.22 -25.92
CA PRO A 74 18.51 -14.56 -26.24
C PRO A 74 18.42 -16.06 -26.57
N VAL A 75 17.56 -16.77 -25.90
CA VAL A 75 17.28 -18.19 -26.17
C VAL A 75 16.13 -18.28 -27.15
N LYS A 76 16.24 -19.14 -28.18
CA LYS A 76 15.12 -19.37 -29.08
C LYS A 76 13.91 -19.90 -28.31
N GLU A 77 12.73 -19.41 -28.69
CA GLU A 77 11.45 -19.83 -28.10
C GLU A 77 11.32 -21.34 -28.09
N GLY A 78 10.88 -21.90 -26.98
CA GLY A 78 10.68 -23.34 -26.79
C GLY A 78 11.93 -24.18 -26.50
N ILE A 79 13.10 -23.56 -26.35
CA ILE A 79 14.33 -24.26 -25.96
C ILE A 79 14.60 -23.99 -24.47
N ASP A 80 14.68 -25.08 -23.70
CA ASP A 80 15.16 -25.02 -22.32
C ASP A 80 16.58 -24.45 -22.30
N PRO A 81 16.86 -23.36 -21.58
CA PRO A 81 18.20 -22.78 -21.49
C PRO A 81 19.28 -23.78 -21.06
N SER A 82 18.92 -24.78 -20.25
CA SER A 82 19.85 -25.84 -19.80
C SER A 82 20.22 -26.82 -20.91
N GLN A 83 19.42 -26.87 -21.99
CA GLN A 83 19.63 -27.77 -23.14
C GLN A 83 20.24 -27.05 -24.35
N VAL A 84 20.55 -25.78 -24.23
CA VAL A 84 21.13 -25.02 -25.33
C VAL A 84 22.57 -25.40 -25.52
N ASP A 85 22.91 -25.88 -26.73
CA ASP A 85 24.30 -26.05 -27.16
C ASP A 85 24.91 -24.67 -27.49
N TYR A 86 25.39 -24.03 -26.44
CA TYR A 86 25.95 -22.68 -26.58
C TYR A 86 27.20 -22.59 -27.43
N SER A 87 27.86 -23.73 -27.75
CA SER A 87 28.97 -23.75 -28.68
C SER A 87 28.58 -23.27 -30.08
N LYS A 88 27.31 -23.42 -30.42
CA LYS A 88 26.74 -22.89 -31.68
C LYS A 88 26.41 -21.40 -31.64
N TYR A 89 26.48 -20.77 -30.49
CA TYR A 89 26.23 -19.34 -30.28
C TYR A 89 27.52 -18.54 -30.06
N ASP A 90 28.68 -19.14 -30.17
CA ASP A 90 29.98 -18.45 -30.06
C ASP A 90 30.07 -17.22 -30.97
N ASN A 91 29.33 -17.23 -32.05
CA ASN A 91 29.30 -16.13 -33.03
C ASN A 91 28.54 -14.88 -32.51
N PHE A 92 27.56 -15.03 -31.61
CA PHE A 92 26.84 -13.88 -31.07
C PHE A 92 27.78 -13.00 -30.23
N ASN A 93 28.63 -13.60 -29.42
CA ASN A 93 29.60 -12.91 -28.55
C ASN A 93 30.57 -12.00 -29.30
N THR A 94 30.80 -12.29 -30.58
CA THR A 94 31.78 -11.52 -31.37
C THR A 94 31.20 -10.21 -31.84
N TRP A 95 29.88 -10.11 -32.01
CA TRP A 95 29.27 -8.92 -32.58
C TRP A 95 28.28 -8.19 -31.64
N ALA A 96 27.75 -8.84 -30.63
CA ALA A 96 26.85 -8.21 -29.65
C ALA A 96 27.06 -8.73 -28.22
N THR A 97 26.74 -7.90 -27.23
CA THR A 97 26.83 -8.23 -25.80
C THR A 97 25.55 -7.77 -25.11
N VAL A 98 24.96 -8.67 -24.30
CA VAL A 98 23.82 -8.32 -23.44
C VAL A 98 24.33 -8.06 -22.02
N THR A 99 23.96 -6.92 -21.47
CA THR A 99 24.22 -6.52 -20.09
C THR A 99 22.91 -6.18 -19.38
N TRP A 100 22.94 -6.21 -18.06
CA TRP A 100 21.76 -5.94 -17.26
C TRP A 100 22.03 -4.90 -16.19
N THR A 101 21.03 -4.06 -15.92
CA THR A 101 21.02 -3.13 -14.81
C THR A 101 19.72 -3.28 -14.04
N SER A 102 19.77 -3.02 -12.74
CA SER A 102 18.61 -3.00 -11.84
C SER A 102 18.29 -1.56 -11.46
N ALA A 103 17.02 -1.20 -11.44
CA ALA A 103 16.56 0.08 -10.89
C ALA A 103 16.59 0.11 -9.35
N ASN A 104 16.72 -1.07 -8.70
CA ASN A 104 16.82 -1.18 -7.25
C ASN A 104 17.76 -2.32 -6.85
N ASP A 105 19.05 -1.99 -6.70
CA ASP A 105 20.10 -2.94 -6.32
C ASP A 105 19.97 -3.46 -4.86
N GLN A 106 19.16 -2.81 -4.04
CA GLN A 106 18.88 -3.30 -2.68
C GLN A 106 17.94 -4.52 -2.71
N ILE A 107 17.09 -4.63 -3.73
CA ILE A 107 16.14 -5.74 -3.89
C ILE A 107 16.67 -6.77 -4.89
N VAL A 108 17.12 -6.34 -6.06
CA VAL A 108 17.71 -7.21 -7.09
C VAL A 108 19.09 -6.69 -7.43
N LYS A 109 20.12 -7.34 -6.90
CA LYS A 109 21.50 -7.03 -7.24
C LYS A 109 21.97 -7.93 -8.38
N VAL A 110 22.31 -7.33 -9.50
CA VAL A 110 22.87 -8.04 -10.66
C VAL A 110 24.35 -8.32 -10.42
N GLY A 111 24.75 -9.57 -10.52
CA GLY A 111 26.14 -10.00 -10.42
C GLY A 111 26.98 -9.62 -11.65
N SER A 112 28.29 -9.82 -11.53
CA SER A 112 29.20 -9.64 -12.66
C SER A 112 28.94 -10.68 -13.75
N ALA A 113 29.24 -10.35 -15.01
CA ALA A 113 29.22 -11.32 -16.09
C ALA A 113 30.18 -12.47 -15.77
N PRO A 114 29.72 -13.73 -15.85
CA PRO A 114 30.61 -14.86 -15.58
C PRO A 114 31.72 -14.93 -16.63
N TYR A 115 32.94 -15.21 -16.18
CA TYR A 115 34.09 -15.28 -17.08
C TYR A 115 34.09 -16.54 -17.94
N THR A 116 33.70 -17.65 -17.37
CA THR A 116 33.58 -18.95 -18.05
C THR A 116 32.46 -19.79 -17.39
N PRO A 117 31.69 -20.53 -18.17
CA PRO A 117 31.60 -20.45 -19.64
C PRO A 117 30.91 -19.14 -20.08
N TYR A 118 31.26 -18.62 -21.23
CA TYR A 118 30.77 -17.33 -21.77
C TYR A 118 29.25 -17.22 -21.90
N TYR A 119 28.53 -18.34 -21.91
CA TYR A 119 27.10 -18.43 -22.05
C TYR A 119 26.36 -18.49 -20.69
N ALA A 120 27.08 -18.61 -19.59
CA ALA A 120 26.42 -18.69 -18.29
C ALA A 120 25.61 -17.41 -18.03
N PRO A 121 24.38 -17.54 -17.48
CA PRO A 121 23.55 -16.41 -17.16
C PRO A 121 24.18 -15.56 -16.06
N TYR A 122 23.76 -14.30 -15.97
CA TYR A 122 24.10 -13.46 -14.81
C TYR A 122 23.41 -14.02 -13.57
N ALA A 123 24.17 -14.25 -12.54
CA ALA A 123 23.59 -14.52 -11.22
C ALA A 123 23.02 -13.23 -10.63
N THR A 124 21.93 -13.36 -9.90
CA THR A 124 21.39 -12.24 -9.13
C THR A 124 21.35 -12.61 -7.64
N THR A 125 21.43 -11.61 -6.78
CA THR A 125 21.12 -11.73 -5.36
C THR A 125 19.80 -11.02 -5.11
N LEU A 126 18.82 -11.75 -4.56
CA LEU A 126 17.51 -11.21 -4.20
C LEU A 126 17.45 -10.94 -2.71
N THR A 127 17.11 -9.72 -2.33
CA THR A 127 16.77 -9.36 -0.94
C THR A 127 15.24 -9.37 -0.83
N ARG A 128 14.70 -10.38 -0.14
CA ARG A 128 13.26 -10.56 0.01
C ARG A 128 12.79 -9.85 1.28
N THR A 129 11.77 -9.00 1.14
CA THR A 129 11.14 -8.25 2.22
C THR A 129 9.87 -8.93 2.73
N ALA A 130 9.13 -8.30 3.64
CA ALA A 130 7.85 -8.82 4.13
C ALA A 130 6.71 -8.68 3.11
N ALA A 131 6.88 -7.87 2.05
CA ALA A 131 5.95 -7.74 0.93
C ALA A 131 6.63 -8.12 -0.39
N ASP A 132 5.84 -8.46 -1.39
CA ASP A 132 6.30 -8.59 -2.77
C ASP A 132 6.82 -7.24 -3.27
N GLN A 133 7.97 -7.27 -3.96
CA GLN A 133 8.62 -6.06 -4.46
C GLN A 133 8.76 -6.11 -5.97
N GLN A 134 8.25 -5.09 -6.65
CA GLN A 134 8.45 -4.94 -8.09
C GLN A 134 9.73 -4.17 -8.37
N VAL A 135 10.56 -4.73 -9.26
CA VAL A 135 11.82 -4.11 -9.69
C VAL A 135 11.89 -4.09 -11.21
N THR A 136 12.25 -2.93 -11.77
CA THR A 136 12.56 -2.81 -13.19
C THR A 136 13.99 -3.21 -13.44
N LEU A 137 14.17 -4.20 -14.32
CA LEU A 137 15.45 -4.63 -14.84
C LEU A 137 15.58 -4.17 -16.30
N THR A 138 16.71 -3.63 -16.69
CA THR A 138 16.95 -3.19 -18.06
C THR A 138 18.02 -4.06 -18.69
N ALA A 139 17.65 -4.76 -19.76
CA ALA A 139 18.59 -5.40 -20.66
C ALA A 139 19.11 -4.37 -21.67
N SER A 140 20.42 -4.33 -21.87
CA SER A 140 21.07 -3.54 -22.91
C SER A 140 21.84 -4.47 -23.83
N ILE A 141 21.53 -4.43 -25.13
CA ILE A 141 22.27 -5.14 -26.13
C ILE A 141 23.16 -4.14 -26.91
N VAL A 142 24.47 -4.37 -26.86
CA VAL A 142 25.47 -3.50 -27.48
C VAL A 142 26.06 -4.21 -28.68
N CYS A 143 26.09 -3.54 -29.83
CA CYS A 143 26.78 -4.05 -30.99
C CYS A 143 28.29 -3.79 -30.88
N ASN A 144 29.08 -4.84 -30.82
CA ASN A 144 30.55 -4.72 -30.69
C ASN A 144 31.22 -4.27 -32.02
N SER A 145 30.51 -4.37 -33.12
CA SER A 145 31.03 -4.08 -34.46
C SER A 145 30.59 -2.73 -35.01
N ILE A 146 29.60 -2.09 -34.39
CA ILE A 146 29.07 -0.78 -34.77
C ILE A 146 29.09 0.11 -33.54
N GLU A 147 29.97 1.10 -33.55
CA GLU A 147 30.11 2.03 -32.43
C GLU A 147 28.81 2.80 -32.20
N GLY A 148 28.41 2.89 -30.94
CA GLY A 148 27.20 3.62 -30.50
C GLY A 148 25.87 2.90 -30.74
N LEU A 149 25.85 1.73 -31.38
CA LEU A 149 24.63 0.96 -31.56
C LEU A 149 24.33 0.16 -30.28
N THR A 150 23.42 0.70 -29.50
CA THR A 150 22.90 0.07 -28.25
C THR A 150 21.39 0.12 -28.24
N LEU A 151 20.74 -1.00 -27.97
CA LEU A 151 19.30 -1.09 -27.76
C LEU A 151 19.01 -1.54 -26.34
N THR A 152 17.90 -1.07 -25.78
CA THR A 152 17.50 -1.41 -24.41
C THR A 152 16.05 -1.87 -24.34
N LYS A 153 15.77 -2.76 -23.39
CA LYS A 153 14.40 -3.21 -23.06
C LYS A 153 14.25 -3.35 -21.56
N ALA A 154 13.18 -2.75 -21.05
CA ALA A 154 12.84 -2.83 -19.63
C ALA A 154 11.92 -4.03 -19.37
N PHE A 155 12.12 -4.67 -18.22
CA PHE A 155 11.32 -5.78 -17.72
C PHE A 155 10.94 -5.49 -16.27
N THR A 156 9.70 -5.75 -15.91
CA THR A 156 9.26 -5.71 -14.52
C THR A 156 9.27 -7.12 -13.95
N VAL A 157 9.97 -7.33 -12.85
CA VAL A 157 10.02 -8.59 -12.12
C VAL A 157 9.49 -8.36 -10.72
N THR A 158 8.67 -9.30 -10.23
CA THR A 158 8.19 -9.30 -8.84
C THR A 158 9.03 -10.27 -8.00
N VAL A 159 9.73 -9.74 -6.99
CA VAL A 159 10.45 -10.55 -5.98
C VAL A 159 9.47 -10.91 -4.88
N ALA A 160 9.26 -12.21 -4.65
CA ALA A 160 8.31 -12.71 -3.66
C ALA A 160 8.68 -12.36 -2.23
N ALA A 161 7.71 -12.08 -1.39
CA ALA A 161 7.88 -11.84 0.03
C ALA A 161 8.58 -13.01 0.77
N SER A 162 9.26 -12.71 1.86
CA SER A 162 9.88 -13.69 2.75
C SER A 162 8.99 -13.97 3.97
N GLN A 163 8.72 -15.24 4.26
CA GLN A 163 7.96 -15.64 5.45
C GLN A 163 8.68 -15.23 6.75
N GLU A 164 10.01 -15.31 6.79
CA GLU A 164 10.82 -14.88 7.93
C GLU A 164 10.68 -13.37 8.17
N SER A 165 10.76 -12.56 7.10
CA SER A 165 10.55 -11.10 7.19
C SER A 165 9.13 -10.76 7.63
N GLN A 166 8.12 -11.52 7.22
CA GLN A 166 6.74 -11.36 7.66
C GLN A 166 6.56 -11.70 9.15
N ALA A 167 7.19 -12.77 9.63
CA ALA A 167 7.16 -13.15 11.04
C ALA A 167 7.80 -12.07 11.92
N THR A 168 8.99 -11.59 11.54
CA THR A 168 9.70 -10.50 12.23
C THR A 168 8.86 -9.21 12.29
N LEU A 169 8.21 -8.84 11.18
CA LEU A 169 7.34 -7.66 11.17
C LEU A 169 6.14 -7.84 12.09
N ARG A 170 5.54 -9.04 12.12
CA ARG A 170 4.42 -9.34 13.02
C ARG A 170 4.83 -9.22 14.50
N GLU A 171 6.01 -9.73 14.87
CA GLU A 171 6.56 -9.58 16.22
C GLU A 171 6.81 -8.11 16.58
N GLN A 172 7.35 -7.31 15.66
CA GLN A 172 7.54 -5.88 15.86
C GLN A 172 6.22 -5.12 16.05
N LEU A 173 5.20 -5.45 15.27
CA LEU A 173 3.86 -4.86 15.41
C LEU A 173 3.24 -5.26 16.75
N GLN A 174 3.36 -6.52 17.17
CA GLN A 174 2.86 -6.98 18.46
C GLN A 174 3.53 -6.24 19.61
N ALA A 175 4.85 -6.10 19.58
CA ALA A 175 5.59 -5.35 20.59
C ALA A 175 5.15 -3.87 20.66
N LYS A 176 4.86 -3.24 19.52
CA LYS A 176 4.31 -1.86 19.47
C LYS A 176 2.92 -1.79 20.09
N LEU A 177 2.04 -2.73 19.77
CA LEU A 177 0.69 -2.80 20.32
C LEU A 177 0.74 -2.94 21.85
N ASP A 178 1.55 -3.86 22.35
CA ASP A 178 1.68 -4.11 23.79
C ASP A 178 2.32 -2.93 24.54
N ALA A 179 3.35 -2.31 23.97
CA ALA A 179 4.00 -1.13 24.53
C ALA A 179 3.05 0.08 24.59
N GLY A 180 2.22 0.29 23.56
CA GLY A 180 1.22 1.36 23.52
C GLY A 180 0.18 1.20 24.61
N PHE A 181 -0.37 0.00 24.81
CA PHE A 181 -1.31 -0.26 25.89
C PHE A 181 -0.67 -0.12 27.28
N ALA A 182 0.57 -0.56 27.44
CA ALA A 182 1.32 -0.39 28.69
C ALA A 182 1.55 1.09 29.01
N ALA A 183 1.94 1.89 28.03
CA ALA A 183 2.16 3.33 28.20
C ALA A 183 0.86 4.10 28.49
N TYR A 184 -0.26 3.69 27.85
CA TYR A 184 -1.57 4.30 28.06
C TYR A 184 -2.12 4.03 29.47
N GLY A 185 -1.72 2.92 30.08
CA GLY A 185 -2.04 2.58 31.46
C GLY A 185 -3.44 2.01 31.70
N GLY A 186 -4.08 1.48 30.64
CA GLY A 186 -5.37 0.82 30.71
C GLY A 186 -6.49 1.55 29.99
N LEU A 187 -7.63 0.88 29.76
CA LEU A 187 -8.83 1.49 29.20
C LEU A 187 -9.42 2.48 30.21
N ARG A 188 -9.98 3.58 29.75
CA ARG A 188 -10.50 4.62 30.63
C ARG A 188 -11.98 4.89 30.39
N ASP A 189 -12.67 5.14 31.46
CA ASP A 189 -14.00 5.72 31.43
C ASP A 189 -13.96 7.11 30.78
N ALA A 190 -14.81 7.36 29.80
CA ALA A 190 -14.76 8.60 29.01
C ALA A 190 -15.38 9.80 29.72
N VAL A 191 -16.15 9.56 30.80
CA VAL A 191 -16.79 10.60 31.61
C VAL A 191 -15.89 10.99 32.78
N THR A 192 -15.38 9.99 33.51
CA THR A 192 -14.59 10.24 34.75
C THR A 192 -13.07 10.36 34.44
N GLY A 193 -12.59 9.80 33.33
CA GLY A 193 -11.17 9.71 33.00
C GLY A 193 -10.42 8.64 33.80
N GLU A 194 -11.08 7.93 34.70
CA GLU A 194 -10.48 6.88 35.49
C GLU A 194 -10.22 5.61 34.69
N VAL A 195 -9.24 4.82 35.12
CA VAL A 195 -8.96 3.50 34.49
C VAL A 195 -10.10 2.55 34.88
N LEU A 196 -10.63 1.82 33.88
CA LEU A 196 -11.68 0.84 34.12
C LEU A 196 -11.21 -0.26 35.08
N GLU A 197 -12.07 -0.65 35.99
CA GLU A 197 -11.83 -1.81 36.85
C GLU A 197 -11.75 -3.07 35.99
N GLU A 198 -10.74 -3.92 36.23
CA GLU A 198 -10.64 -5.25 35.65
C GLU A 198 -11.02 -6.29 36.70
N ARG A 199 -12.03 -7.10 36.40
CA ARG A 199 -12.49 -8.19 37.26
C ARG A 199 -12.70 -9.45 36.45
N ASP A 200 -12.07 -10.54 36.88
CA ASP A 200 -12.14 -11.85 36.18
C ASP A 200 -11.76 -11.80 34.68
N GLY A 201 -10.80 -10.94 34.32
CA GLY A 201 -10.34 -10.74 32.94
C GLY A 201 -11.30 -9.93 32.07
N LYS A 202 -12.25 -9.22 32.67
CA LYS A 202 -13.20 -8.34 31.98
C LYS A 202 -13.07 -6.92 32.51
N TYR A 203 -13.16 -5.94 31.65
CA TYR A 203 -13.23 -4.52 31.99
C TYR A 203 -14.68 -4.15 32.29
N ILE A 204 -14.94 -3.50 33.44
CA ILE A 204 -16.26 -3.10 33.85
C ILE A 204 -16.56 -1.71 33.28
N ALA A 205 -17.59 -1.59 32.45
CA ALA A 205 -17.97 -0.33 31.84
C ALA A 205 -19.42 0.08 32.21
N ALA A 206 -19.59 1.32 32.69
CA ALA A 206 -20.87 1.97 32.90
C ALA A 206 -21.04 3.24 32.05
N ASN A 207 -19.99 3.68 31.35
CA ASN A 207 -19.97 4.85 30.48
C ASN A 207 -19.23 4.49 29.18
N ASP A 208 -19.19 5.44 28.25
CA ASP A 208 -18.31 5.36 27.07
C ASP A 208 -16.88 5.12 27.50
N ILE A 209 -16.12 4.54 26.59
CA ILE A 209 -14.75 4.09 26.87
C ILE A 209 -13.76 4.83 25.98
N HIS A 210 -12.67 5.30 26.57
CA HIS A 210 -11.50 5.77 25.82
C HIS A 210 -10.48 4.66 25.63
N PHE A 211 -10.15 4.41 24.35
CA PHE A 211 -9.06 3.55 23.92
C PHE A 211 -7.84 4.38 23.51
N PRO A 212 -6.63 3.79 23.48
CA PRO A 212 -5.46 4.47 22.96
C PRO A 212 -5.64 4.84 21.47
N THR A 213 -5.09 6.00 21.11
CA THR A 213 -5.10 6.50 19.72
C THR A 213 -3.91 5.98 18.93
N THR A 214 -3.90 6.23 17.62
CA THR A 214 -2.75 5.95 16.75
C THR A 214 -1.45 6.59 17.27
N GLY A 215 -1.53 7.78 17.88
CA GLY A 215 -0.39 8.46 18.50
C GLY A 215 0.18 7.73 19.70
N ASP A 216 -0.68 7.15 20.54
CA ASP A 216 -0.26 6.42 21.75
C ASP A 216 0.54 5.16 21.41
N PHE A 217 0.28 4.52 20.26
CA PHE A 217 1.05 3.39 19.79
C PHE A 217 2.37 3.77 19.09
N GLY A 218 2.68 5.06 18.94
CA GLY A 218 3.86 5.53 18.24
C GLY A 218 3.89 5.06 16.78
N VAL A 219 2.70 4.85 16.17
CA VAL A 219 2.58 4.47 14.76
C VAL A 219 2.63 5.72 13.90
N ASP A 220 3.57 5.72 12.97
CA ASP A 220 3.77 6.79 12.00
C ASP A 220 2.92 6.56 10.72
N GLY A 221 3.12 7.37 9.70
CA GLY A 221 2.39 7.27 8.43
C GLY A 221 2.54 5.93 7.69
N LYS A 222 3.44 5.05 8.11
CA LYS A 222 3.62 3.70 7.57
C LYS A 222 2.48 2.76 7.93
N TYR A 223 1.83 3.00 9.06
CA TYR A 223 0.74 2.16 9.56
C TYR A 223 -0.63 2.77 9.26
N THR A 224 -1.67 1.92 9.25
CA THR A 224 -3.05 2.42 9.23
C THR A 224 -3.37 3.08 10.57
N PRO A 225 -4.37 3.98 10.61
CA PRO A 225 -4.99 4.34 11.87
C PRO A 225 -5.41 3.07 12.65
N VAL A 226 -5.41 3.16 13.97
CA VAL A 226 -5.90 2.08 14.83
C VAL A 226 -7.33 1.74 14.43
N ILE A 227 -7.59 0.45 14.22
CA ILE A 227 -8.92 -0.06 13.89
C ILE A 227 -9.50 -0.68 15.15
N ILE A 228 -10.67 -0.20 15.56
CA ILE A 228 -11.43 -0.74 16.69
C ILE A 228 -12.69 -1.38 16.12
N THR A 229 -12.94 -2.63 16.49
CA THR A 229 -14.15 -3.37 16.11
C THR A 229 -14.82 -3.95 17.34
N SER A 230 -16.13 -4.17 17.27
CA SER A 230 -16.94 -4.73 18.35
C SER A 230 -17.61 -6.02 17.89
N SER A 231 -17.70 -7.00 18.77
CA SER A 231 -18.49 -8.22 18.53
C SER A 231 -20.00 -7.97 18.57
N ASP A 232 -20.40 -6.84 19.15
CA ASP A 232 -21.79 -6.39 19.25
C ASP A 232 -21.84 -4.86 19.11
N ALA A 233 -22.04 -4.39 17.89
CA ALA A 233 -22.06 -2.97 17.55
C ALA A 233 -23.34 -2.25 18.02
N ASP A 234 -24.36 -2.97 18.46
CA ASP A 234 -25.58 -2.38 19.06
C ASP A 234 -25.34 -2.01 20.55
N THR A 235 -24.41 -2.71 21.20
CA THR A 235 -24.05 -2.47 22.59
C THR A 235 -22.80 -1.60 22.75
N ILE A 236 -21.77 -1.85 21.95
CA ILE A 236 -20.55 -1.04 21.91
C ILE A 236 -20.31 -0.62 20.46
N VAL A 237 -20.48 0.68 20.18
CA VAL A 237 -20.29 1.26 18.85
C VAL A 237 -18.87 1.72 18.68
N PRO A 238 -18.08 1.11 17.75
CA PRO A 238 -16.73 1.55 17.49
C PRO A 238 -16.69 2.98 16.94
N PRO A 239 -15.62 3.76 17.22
CA PRO A 239 -15.49 5.11 16.69
C PRO A 239 -15.43 5.09 15.17
N GLY A 240 -16.09 6.03 14.52
CA GLY A 240 -15.94 6.26 13.08
C GLY A 240 -14.50 6.67 12.74
N VAL A 241 -14.13 6.55 11.47
CA VAL A 241 -12.76 6.71 10.93
C VAL A 241 -12.06 8.03 11.32
N ASN A 242 -12.81 9.03 11.77
CA ASN A 242 -12.30 10.36 12.13
C ASN A 242 -12.37 10.69 13.64
N ASN A 243 -12.88 9.80 14.48
CA ASN A 243 -12.99 10.06 15.91
C ASN A 243 -11.96 9.26 16.69
N ALA A 244 -11.06 9.98 17.33
CA ALA A 244 -10.10 9.40 18.24
C ALA A 244 -10.80 8.65 19.36
N ALA A 245 -10.55 7.35 19.44
CA ALA A 245 -10.52 6.58 20.67
C ALA A 245 -11.77 6.51 21.59
N ARG A 246 -12.81 7.32 21.42
CA ARG A 246 -14.04 7.21 22.19
C ARG A 246 -14.97 6.19 21.54
N VAL A 247 -15.31 5.19 22.30
CA VAL A 247 -16.21 4.09 21.95
C VAL A 247 -17.50 4.31 22.73
N GLU A 248 -18.62 4.43 22.04
CA GLU A 248 -19.94 4.65 22.68
C GLU A 248 -20.47 3.35 23.25
N VAL A 249 -21.04 3.42 24.46
CA VAL A 249 -21.55 2.26 25.18
C VAL A 249 -23.05 2.42 25.42
N TYR A 250 -23.86 1.53 24.88
CA TYR A 250 -25.28 1.44 25.11
C TYR A 250 -25.58 0.36 26.17
N ARG A 251 -26.00 0.81 27.33
CA ARG A 251 -26.18 -0.05 28.50
C ARG A 251 -27.50 -0.81 28.45
N PRO A 252 -27.53 -2.08 28.91
CA PRO A 252 -28.80 -2.81 29.16
C PRO A 252 -29.74 -2.08 30.05
N LEU A 253 -31.02 -2.42 30.00
CA LEU A 253 -32.05 -1.80 30.85
C LEU A 253 -31.95 -2.28 32.29
N PRO A 254 -32.57 -1.54 33.28
CA PRO A 254 -32.62 -1.97 34.66
C PRO A 254 -33.23 -3.35 34.81
N GLY A 255 -32.57 -4.21 35.58
CA GLY A 255 -32.98 -5.58 35.83
C GLY A 255 -32.51 -6.61 34.79
N GLU A 256 -31.86 -6.18 33.71
CA GLU A 256 -31.14 -7.06 32.82
C GLU A 256 -29.75 -7.39 33.36
N ASP A 257 -29.17 -8.49 32.88
CA ASP A 257 -27.79 -8.85 33.23
C ASP A 257 -26.77 -7.99 32.48
N ALA A 258 -25.59 -7.85 33.10
CA ALA A 258 -24.44 -7.23 32.39
C ALA A 258 -24.11 -7.98 31.12
N LYS A 259 -23.78 -7.24 30.03
CA LYS A 259 -23.54 -7.80 28.70
C LYS A 259 -22.05 -7.79 28.37
N ASP A 260 -21.51 -8.98 28.09
CA ASP A 260 -20.12 -9.13 27.67
C ASP A 260 -19.97 -8.85 26.17
N VAL A 261 -19.12 -7.90 25.85
CA VAL A 261 -18.80 -7.54 24.46
C VAL A 261 -17.30 -7.58 24.25
N THR A 262 -16.84 -8.24 23.19
CA THR A 262 -15.42 -8.24 22.82
C THR A 262 -15.13 -7.07 21.90
N VAL A 263 -14.21 -6.20 22.32
CA VAL A 263 -13.68 -5.10 21.52
C VAL A 263 -12.27 -5.48 21.07
N THR A 264 -12.05 -5.50 19.75
CA THR A 264 -10.76 -5.84 19.15
C THR A 264 -10.08 -4.59 18.63
N VAL A 265 -8.85 -4.36 19.09
CA VAL A 265 -7.98 -3.28 18.62
C VAL A 265 -6.92 -3.84 17.70
N THR A 266 -6.81 -3.30 16.50
CA THR A 266 -5.91 -3.79 15.44
C THR A 266 -5.01 -2.67 14.94
N ILE A 267 -3.72 -2.95 14.80
CA ILE A 267 -2.77 -2.14 14.03
C ILE A 267 -2.31 -2.92 12.80
N LYS A 268 -2.15 -2.22 11.68
CA LYS A 268 -1.84 -2.84 10.38
C LYS A 268 -0.78 -2.06 9.65
N ASP A 269 0.23 -2.74 9.14
CA ASP A 269 1.21 -2.19 8.20
C ASP A 269 0.54 -1.96 6.83
N LYS A 270 0.69 -0.75 6.27
CA LYS A 270 0.01 -0.36 5.01
C LYS A 270 0.57 -1.05 3.80
N GLU A 271 1.87 -1.29 3.79
CA GLU A 271 2.59 -1.81 2.64
C GLU A 271 2.38 -3.32 2.51
N THR A 272 2.52 -4.05 3.61
CA THR A 272 2.44 -5.52 3.62
C THR A 272 1.04 -6.04 3.88
N GLY A 273 0.17 -5.21 4.48
CA GLY A 273 -1.14 -5.65 4.97
C GLY A 273 -1.10 -6.52 6.22
N ILE A 274 0.09 -6.79 6.81
CA ILE A 274 0.23 -7.56 8.03
C ILE A 274 -0.39 -6.79 9.20
N ALA A 275 -1.20 -7.49 9.98
CA ALA A 275 -1.92 -6.94 11.11
C ALA A 275 -1.69 -7.77 12.37
N VAL A 276 -1.79 -7.10 13.52
CA VAL A 276 -1.86 -7.73 14.84
C VAL A 276 -3.00 -7.10 15.63
N SER A 277 -3.61 -7.87 16.50
CA SER A 277 -4.80 -7.46 17.25
C SER A 277 -4.69 -7.84 18.70
N ARG A 278 -5.44 -7.11 19.54
CA ARG A 278 -5.65 -7.45 20.94
C ARG A 278 -7.12 -7.30 21.27
N ASP A 279 -7.67 -8.31 21.95
CA ASP A 279 -9.06 -8.37 22.38
C ASP A 279 -9.21 -7.89 23.82
N PHE A 280 -10.31 -7.20 24.08
CA PHE A 280 -10.75 -6.75 25.40
C PHE A 280 -12.18 -7.20 25.61
N VAL A 281 -12.42 -7.95 26.64
CA VAL A 281 -13.78 -8.31 27.04
C VAL A 281 -14.31 -7.21 27.96
N ILE A 282 -15.34 -6.54 27.52
CA ILE A 282 -15.99 -5.45 28.25
C ILE A 282 -17.32 -5.97 28.81
N ALA A 283 -17.46 -5.93 30.11
CA ALA A 283 -18.74 -6.22 30.82
C ALA A 283 -19.52 -4.91 30.98
N VAL A 284 -20.44 -4.65 30.07
CA VAL A 284 -21.29 -3.47 30.05
C VAL A 284 -22.34 -3.64 31.12
N GLN A 285 -22.31 -2.75 32.14
CA GLN A 285 -23.23 -2.79 33.27
C GLN A 285 -24.60 -2.26 32.87
N PRO A 286 -25.71 -2.86 33.35
CA PRO A 286 -27.04 -2.33 33.09
C PRO A 286 -27.24 -0.98 33.80
N LEU A 287 -28.15 -0.17 33.27
CA LEU A 287 -28.66 1.02 33.95
C LEU A 287 -29.33 0.63 35.28
N THR A 288 -29.16 1.45 36.27
CA THR A 288 -29.98 1.35 37.50
C THR A 288 -31.32 2.05 37.31
N GLN A 289 -32.35 1.66 38.08
CA GLN A 289 -33.62 2.35 38.03
C GLN A 289 -33.46 3.82 38.45
N GLN A 290 -32.57 4.09 39.43
CA GLN A 290 -32.30 5.45 39.91
C GLN A 290 -31.73 6.35 38.77
N GLU A 291 -30.77 5.83 37.99
CA GLU A 291 -30.23 6.61 36.86
C GLU A 291 -31.31 6.95 35.81
N ILE A 292 -32.23 6.01 35.53
CA ILE A 292 -33.38 6.28 34.65
C ILE A 292 -34.29 7.35 35.26
N ASP A 293 -34.60 7.25 36.55
CA ASP A 293 -35.48 8.20 37.22
C ASP A 293 -34.85 9.60 37.26
N ASP A 294 -33.55 9.69 37.52
CA ASP A 294 -32.79 10.95 37.53
C ASP A 294 -32.75 11.59 36.13
N GLU A 295 -32.51 10.80 35.06
CA GLU A 295 -32.52 11.29 33.72
C GLU A 295 -33.91 11.78 33.28
N LEU A 296 -34.97 11.03 33.60
CA LEU A 296 -36.35 11.45 33.36
C LEU A 296 -36.71 12.74 34.08
N ALA A 297 -36.24 12.90 35.36
CA ALA A 297 -36.43 14.13 36.11
C ALA A 297 -35.73 15.32 35.47
N LEU A 298 -34.46 15.13 35.02
CA LEU A 298 -33.70 16.13 34.31
C LEU A 298 -34.38 16.53 32.99
N MET A 299 -34.83 15.54 32.20
CA MET A 299 -35.56 15.79 30.96
C MET A 299 -36.85 16.55 31.20
N ALA A 300 -37.56 16.23 32.28
CA ALA A 300 -38.79 16.95 32.67
C ALA A 300 -38.47 18.41 33.04
N GLU A 301 -37.38 18.66 33.74
CA GLU A 301 -36.92 19.99 34.08
C GLU A 301 -36.53 20.79 32.86
N VAL A 302 -35.69 20.23 31.96
CA VAL A 302 -35.33 20.83 30.66
C VAL A 302 -36.55 21.20 29.85
N LYS A 303 -37.52 20.27 29.77
CA LYS A 303 -38.76 20.49 29.02
C LYS A 303 -39.60 21.62 29.64
N ALA A 304 -39.73 21.65 30.99
CA ALA A 304 -40.47 22.70 31.67
C ALA A 304 -39.85 24.09 31.46
N HIS A 305 -38.53 24.19 31.61
CA HIS A 305 -37.78 25.44 31.37
C HIS A 305 -37.86 25.89 29.90
N TYR A 306 -37.73 24.98 28.94
CA TYR A 306 -37.86 25.29 27.53
C TYR A 306 -39.25 25.85 27.19
N PHE A 307 -40.32 25.21 27.66
CA PHE A 307 -41.67 25.71 27.46
C PHE A 307 -42.00 26.98 28.28
N ASP A 308 -41.45 27.11 29.46
CA ASP A 308 -41.61 28.34 30.27
C ASP A 308 -40.91 29.52 29.60
N GLY A 309 -39.74 29.31 29.04
CA GLY A 309 -39.02 30.34 28.24
C GLY A 309 -39.85 30.81 27.05
N ILE A 310 -40.44 29.89 26.30
CA ILE A 310 -41.34 30.21 25.19
C ILE A 310 -42.58 30.96 25.68
N ARG A 311 -43.23 30.49 26.76
CA ARG A 311 -44.44 31.09 27.31
C ARG A 311 -44.21 32.50 27.88
N ASN A 312 -43.06 32.73 28.55
CA ASN A 312 -42.77 34.04 29.13
C ASN A 312 -42.62 35.14 28.08
N GLY A 313 -42.14 34.79 26.88
CA GLY A 313 -42.06 35.70 25.75
C GLY A 313 -43.40 35.86 24.99
N ASN A 314 -44.27 34.83 25.07
CA ASN A 314 -45.55 34.80 24.32
C ASN A 314 -46.60 34.00 25.13
N PRO A 315 -47.41 34.65 25.97
CA PRO A 315 -48.38 33.98 26.79
C PRO A 315 -49.53 33.31 26.02
N ASP A 316 -49.75 33.68 24.77
CA ASP A 316 -50.73 33.04 23.89
C ASP A 316 -49.98 32.25 22.77
N PRO A 317 -49.95 30.90 22.87
CA PRO A 317 -49.26 30.06 21.90
C PRO A 317 -49.91 30.06 20.50
N GLU A 318 -51.14 30.50 20.38
CA GLU A 318 -51.85 30.60 19.10
C GLU A 318 -51.58 31.96 18.39
N HIS A 319 -51.09 32.96 19.15
CA HIS A 319 -50.81 34.30 18.65
C HIS A 319 -49.46 34.79 19.13
N ILE A 320 -48.37 34.34 18.53
CA ILE A 320 -47.03 34.75 18.88
C ILE A 320 -46.80 36.18 18.38
N THR A 321 -46.76 37.12 19.29
CA THR A 321 -46.59 38.57 19.01
C THR A 321 -45.28 39.15 19.39
N GLY A 322 -44.37 38.36 20.02
CA GLY A 322 -43.04 38.80 20.46
C GLY A 322 -41.96 37.78 20.15
N ASN A 323 -40.74 38.13 20.44
CA ASN A 323 -39.60 37.24 20.30
C ASN A 323 -39.71 36.05 21.27
N LEU A 324 -39.49 34.87 20.75
CA LEU A 324 -39.37 33.66 21.58
C LEU A 324 -37.97 33.62 22.15
N HIS A 325 -37.85 33.57 23.47
CA HIS A 325 -36.58 33.35 24.12
C HIS A 325 -36.35 31.85 24.28
N ALA A 326 -35.43 31.33 23.52
CA ALA A 326 -34.94 29.95 23.65
C ALA A 326 -33.66 29.94 24.48
N PHE A 327 -33.48 28.90 25.29
CA PHE A 327 -32.21 28.67 25.94
C PHE A 327 -31.19 28.19 24.90
N ARG A 328 -30.01 28.77 24.95
CA ARG A 328 -28.92 28.35 24.05
C ARG A 328 -28.24 27.08 24.52
N GLU A 329 -27.99 26.98 25.82
CA GLU A 329 -27.28 25.88 26.46
C GLU A 329 -27.79 25.63 27.88
N ALA A 330 -27.73 24.36 28.29
CA ALA A 330 -27.88 23.97 29.69
C ALA A 330 -26.69 23.06 30.04
N TYR A 331 -26.13 23.22 31.24
CA TYR A 331 -25.07 22.36 31.75
C TYR A 331 -25.24 22.12 33.23
N LEU A 332 -24.67 21.03 33.73
CA LEU A 332 -24.60 20.80 35.18
C LEU A 332 -23.38 21.52 35.74
N ASP A 333 -23.55 22.28 36.82
CA ASP A 333 -22.44 22.88 37.52
C ASP A 333 -21.66 21.88 38.37
N ALA A 334 -20.63 22.34 39.09
CA ALA A 334 -19.80 21.48 39.94
C ALA A 334 -20.59 20.79 41.10
N ASP A 335 -21.76 21.31 41.46
CA ASP A 335 -22.62 20.79 42.48
C ASP A 335 -23.74 19.88 41.89
N GLY A 336 -23.70 19.64 40.56
CA GLY A 336 -24.71 18.84 39.86
C GLY A 336 -26.05 19.57 39.66
N GLN A 337 -26.07 20.92 39.79
CA GLN A 337 -27.27 21.71 39.53
C GLN A 337 -27.32 22.11 38.05
N LEU A 338 -28.54 22.04 37.47
CA LEU A 338 -28.77 22.46 36.10
C LEU A 338 -28.71 23.99 35.98
N VAL A 339 -27.74 24.46 35.19
CA VAL A 339 -27.55 25.89 34.90
C VAL A 339 -27.95 26.17 33.46
N TRP A 340 -28.88 27.10 33.29
CA TRP A 340 -29.38 27.55 32.00
C TRP A 340 -28.67 28.82 31.54
N VAL A 341 -28.12 28.81 30.35
CA VAL A 341 -27.50 29.99 29.73
C VAL A 341 -28.49 30.61 28.77
N TYR A 342 -28.92 31.81 29.08
CA TYR A 342 -29.73 32.64 28.18
C TYR A 342 -28.82 33.38 27.21
N ASP A 343 -29.15 33.37 25.94
CA ASP A 343 -28.55 34.28 24.99
C ASP A 343 -29.26 35.61 25.00
N ILE A 344 -28.77 36.50 25.86
CA ILE A 344 -29.35 37.84 26.04
C ILE A 344 -29.01 38.77 24.87
N ASP A 345 -27.93 38.46 24.15
CA ASP A 345 -27.36 39.36 23.14
C ASP A 345 -27.88 39.09 21.70
N ASP A 346 -28.55 38.00 21.46
CA ASP A 346 -29.09 37.67 20.15
C ASP A 346 -30.55 38.15 19.92
N GLN A 347 -30.82 39.36 20.33
CA GLN A 347 -32.13 40.00 20.12
C GLN A 347 -32.46 40.29 18.66
N ALA A 348 -31.51 40.07 17.75
CA ALA A 348 -31.65 40.51 16.36
C ALA A 348 -32.11 39.46 15.37
N ASN A 349 -31.98 38.19 15.72
CA ASN A 349 -32.12 37.19 14.71
C ASN A 349 -32.82 35.94 15.22
N HIS A 350 -33.82 35.56 14.89
CA HIS A 350 -34.32 34.18 14.82
C HIS A 350 -35.70 33.98 15.45
N GLY A 351 -36.66 34.25 14.62
CA GLY A 351 -37.94 33.61 14.77
C GLY A 351 -37.76 32.09 14.72
N ILE A 352 -38.01 31.37 15.80
CA ILE A 352 -38.15 29.91 15.77
C ILE A 352 -39.34 29.63 14.86
N VAL A 353 -39.10 28.88 13.79
CA VAL A 353 -40.18 28.44 12.91
C VAL A 353 -40.93 27.35 13.62
N PRO A 354 -42.21 27.52 13.97
CA PRO A 354 -42.99 26.55 14.77
C PRO A 354 -43.14 25.15 14.14
N SER A 355 -42.72 24.98 12.90
CA SER A 355 -42.82 23.71 12.19
C SER A 355 -41.66 22.72 12.50
N GLU A 356 -40.70 23.11 13.34
CA GLU A 356 -39.55 22.28 13.71
C GLU A 356 -39.59 21.81 15.18
N LEU A 357 -40.68 22.03 15.85
CA LEU A 357 -40.91 21.54 17.25
C LEU A 357 -41.72 20.26 17.26
#